data_d96a820b2c682a398404cf36015926cd
#
_entry.id   d96a820b2c682a398404cf36015926cd
#
_cell.length_a   1.000
_cell.length_b   1.000
_cell.length_c   1.000
_cell.angle_alpha   90.00
_cell.angle_beta   90.00
_cell.angle_gamma   90.00
#
_symmetry.space_group_name_H-M   'P 1'
#
loop_
_entity.id
_entity.type
_entity.pdbx_description
1 polymer ?
#
loop_
_entity_poly.entity_id
_entity_poly.type
_entity_poly.pdbx_seq_one_letter_code
_entity_poly.pdbx_strand_id
1 'polypeptide(L)'
;MKITIQTVGVTPHEPLKERIEKKLSKLETFYDKIVEAAVYLKVENTSDKNNKTIELVVKIPGNDIVVKKTGASFEESLDESVDTAKK
;
A
#
# COMPACT_ATOMS: atom_id res chain seq x y z
N MET A 1 3.50 -2.77 -14.81
CA MET A 1 2.89 -3.16 -13.52
C MET A 1 1.47 -2.64 -13.43
N LYS A 2 0.56 -3.47 -13.02
CA LYS A 2 -0.83 -3.07 -12.80
C LYS A 2 -1.00 -2.65 -11.34
N ILE A 3 -1.58 -1.49 -11.10
CA ILE A 3 -1.82 -0.99 -9.75
C ILE A 3 -3.34 -1.01 -9.50
N THR A 4 -3.73 -1.67 -8.43
CA THR A 4 -5.14 -1.74 -8.00
C THR A 4 -5.26 -1.11 -6.63
N ILE A 5 -6.19 -0.17 -6.48
CA ILE A 5 -6.45 0.49 -5.20
C ILE A 5 -7.87 0.16 -4.78
N GLN A 6 -8.03 -0.47 -3.62
CA GLN A 6 -9.34 -0.79 -3.06
C GLN A 6 -9.47 -0.18 -1.68
N THR A 7 -10.70 0.21 -1.34
CA THR A 7 -10.97 0.86 -0.06
C THR A 7 -12.13 0.17 0.64
N VAL A 8 -12.10 0.16 1.96
CA VAL A 8 -13.18 -0.36 2.79
C VAL A 8 -13.60 0.75 3.74
N GLY A 9 -14.78 1.34 3.48
CA GLY A 9 -15.30 2.43 4.29
C GLY A 9 -14.51 3.73 4.23
N VAL A 10 -13.73 3.90 3.15
CA VAL A 10 -12.86 5.08 2.98
C VAL A 10 -12.98 5.58 1.56
N THR A 11 -13.03 6.89 1.40
CA THR A 11 -12.95 7.51 0.07
C THR A 11 -11.61 8.22 -0.02
N PRO A 12 -10.64 7.69 -0.78
CA PRO A 12 -9.33 8.33 -0.89
C PRO A 12 -9.43 9.58 -1.77
N HIS A 13 -8.73 10.65 -1.38
CA HIS A 13 -8.66 11.86 -2.19
C HIS A 13 -7.56 11.72 -3.23
N GLU A 14 -7.62 12.56 -4.27
CA GLU A 14 -6.68 12.47 -5.39
C GLU A 14 -5.21 12.55 -5.00
N PRO A 15 -4.79 13.46 -4.09
CA PRO A 15 -3.38 13.50 -3.68
C PRO A 15 -2.90 12.18 -3.08
N LEU A 16 -3.76 11.47 -2.34
CA LEU A 16 -3.40 10.18 -1.78
C LEU A 16 -3.23 9.13 -2.87
N LYS A 17 -4.14 9.10 -3.84
CA LYS A 17 -4.04 8.16 -4.97
C LYS A 17 -2.75 8.38 -5.75
N GLU A 18 -2.41 9.63 -6.02
CA GLU A 18 -1.18 9.98 -6.74
C GLU A 18 0.05 9.53 -5.96
N ARG A 19 0.03 9.72 -4.64
CA ARG A 19 1.12 9.30 -3.78
C ARG A 19 1.28 7.78 -3.80
N ILE A 20 0.18 7.04 -3.76
CA ILE A 20 0.20 5.58 -3.84
C ILE A 20 0.85 5.13 -5.15
N GLU A 21 0.38 5.66 -6.27
CA GLU A 21 0.91 5.30 -7.58
C GLU A 21 2.39 5.63 -7.71
N LYS A 22 2.79 6.79 -7.23
CA LYS A 22 4.18 7.22 -7.28
C LYS A 22 5.08 6.32 -6.44
N LYS A 23 4.65 5.99 -5.23
CA LYS A 23 5.42 5.12 -4.34
C LYS A 23 5.53 3.71 -4.89
N LEU A 24 4.43 3.16 -5.41
CA LEU A 24 4.44 1.82 -5.96
C LEU A 24 5.28 1.73 -7.24
N SER A 25 5.27 2.77 -8.05
CA SER A 25 6.09 2.80 -9.25
C SER A 25 7.59 2.68 -8.93
N LYS A 26 8.00 3.18 -7.77
CA LYS A 26 9.39 3.07 -7.34
C LYS A 26 9.78 1.64 -6.99
N LEU A 27 8.82 0.78 -6.64
CA LEU A 27 9.11 -0.62 -6.37
C LEU A 27 9.66 -1.34 -7.59
N GLU A 28 9.32 -0.88 -8.79
CA GLU A 28 9.81 -1.49 -10.02
C GLU A 28 11.33 -1.36 -10.15
N THR A 29 11.94 -0.42 -9.43
CA THR A 29 13.40 -0.30 -9.43
C THR A 29 14.05 -1.36 -8.54
N PHE A 30 13.28 -2.01 -7.67
CA PHE A 30 13.79 -3.06 -6.79
C PHE A 30 13.41 -4.46 -7.26
N TYR A 31 12.33 -4.58 -8.02
CA TYR A 31 11.83 -5.86 -8.51
C TYR A 31 11.54 -5.74 -10.00
N ASP A 32 12.30 -6.44 -10.82
CA ASP A 32 12.24 -6.32 -12.28
C ASP A 32 10.91 -6.77 -12.88
N LYS A 33 10.21 -7.67 -12.20
CA LYS A 33 9.06 -8.33 -12.81
C LYS A 33 7.83 -8.31 -11.91
N ILE A 34 7.44 -7.12 -11.47
CA ILE A 34 6.18 -7.00 -10.72
C ILE A 34 5.01 -7.14 -11.70
N VAL A 35 4.17 -8.13 -11.45
CA VAL A 35 2.97 -8.35 -12.27
C VAL A 35 1.89 -7.38 -11.87
N GLU A 36 1.66 -7.25 -10.57
CA GLU A 36 0.60 -6.41 -10.05
C GLU A 36 0.95 -5.96 -8.62
N ALA A 37 0.52 -4.76 -8.26
CA ALA A 37 0.58 -4.28 -6.90
C ALA A 37 -0.83 -3.87 -6.49
N ALA A 38 -1.37 -4.49 -5.47
CA ALA A 38 -2.69 -4.18 -4.94
C ALA A 38 -2.55 -3.51 -3.58
N VAL A 39 -3.31 -2.43 -3.39
CA VAL A 39 -3.29 -1.67 -2.14
C VAL A 39 -4.71 -1.64 -1.59
N TYR A 40 -4.85 -2.06 -0.34
CA TYR A 40 -6.13 -2.02 0.36
C TYR A 40 -6.05 -1.00 1.49
N LEU A 41 -6.95 -0.04 1.48
CA LEU A 41 -7.03 0.99 2.51
C LEU A 41 -8.23 0.72 3.40
N LYS A 42 -8.00 0.72 4.70
CA LYS A 42 -9.03 0.42 5.67
C LYS A 42 -8.84 1.25 6.93
N VAL A 43 -9.94 1.73 7.50
CA VAL A 43 -9.91 2.36 8.82
C VAL A 43 -10.34 1.30 9.83
N GLU A 44 -9.44 1.00 10.77
CA GLU A 44 -9.76 0.03 11.82
C GLU A 44 -10.78 0.61 12.79
N ASN A 45 -11.70 -0.22 13.23
CA ASN A 45 -12.73 0.18 14.18
C ASN A 45 -12.17 0.11 15.61
N THR A 46 -11.39 1.13 15.96
CA THR A 46 -10.74 1.20 17.27
C THR A 46 -10.69 2.65 17.73
N SER A 47 -10.54 2.84 19.03
CA SER A 47 -10.38 4.18 19.61
C SER A 47 -8.94 4.69 19.51
N ASP A 48 -8.02 3.87 19.03
CA ASP A 48 -6.63 4.25 18.85
C ASP A 48 -6.51 5.27 17.71
N LYS A 49 -5.61 6.23 17.87
CA LYS A 49 -5.32 7.21 16.83
C LYS A 49 -4.65 6.57 15.62
N ASN A 50 -3.91 5.51 15.83
CA ASN A 50 -3.26 4.76 14.76
C ASN A 50 -4.24 3.72 14.23
N ASN A 51 -5.16 4.16 13.40
CA ASN A 51 -6.22 3.30 12.88
C ASN A 51 -6.30 3.26 11.36
N LYS A 52 -5.32 3.86 10.68
CA LYS A 52 -5.29 3.86 9.22
C LYS A 52 -4.41 2.71 8.75
N THR A 53 -5.04 1.68 8.20
CA THR A 53 -4.35 0.46 7.78
C THR A 53 -4.20 0.40 6.28
N ILE A 54 -2.99 0.05 5.83
CA ILE A 54 -2.73 -0.27 4.44
C ILE A 54 -2.20 -1.69 4.37
N GLU A 55 -2.81 -2.48 3.49
CA GLU A 55 -2.31 -3.80 3.14
C GLU A 55 -1.82 -3.74 1.71
N LEU A 56 -0.55 -4.03 1.52
CA LEU A 56 0.10 -4.00 0.22
C LEU A 56 0.39 -5.43 -0.21
N VAL A 57 -0.10 -5.81 -1.39
CA VAL A 57 0.17 -7.12 -1.97
C VAL A 57 0.91 -6.90 -3.28
N VAL A 58 2.16 -7.32 -3.34
CA VAL A 58 2.98 -7.22 -4.55
C VAL A 58 3.14 -8.60 -5.13
N LYS A 59 2.67 -8.79 -6.35
CA LYS A 59 2.73 -10.09 -7.04
C LYS A 59 3.93 -10.11 -7.97
N ILE A 60 4.86 -11.01 -7.68
CA ILE A 60 6.02 -11.26 -8.54
C ILE A 60 5.99 -12.73 -8.96
N PRO A 61 6.67 -13.11 -10.06
CA PRO A 61 6.64 -14.50 -10.49
C PRO A 61 7.12 -15.46 -9.39
N GLY A 62 6.27 -16.43 -9.07
CA GLY A 62 6.59 -17.46 -8.10
C GLY A 62 6.38 -17.10 -6.64
N ASN A 63 5.99 -15.87 -6.34
CA ASN A 63 5.82 -15.46 -4.94
C ASN A 63 4.97 -14.19 -4.83
N ASP A 64 4.35 -14.00 -3.67
CA ASP A 64 3.65 -12.76 -3.34
C ASP A 64 4.29 -12.15 -2.10
N ILE A 65 4.45 -10.83 -2.13
CA ILE A 65 4.92 -10.09 -0.97
C ILE A 65 3.71 -9.41 -0.36
N VAL A 66 3.40 -9.72 0.89
CA VAL A 66 2.25 -9.13 1.59
C VAL A 66 2.77 -8.36 2.80
N VAL A 67 2.41 -7.09 2.86
CA VAL A 67 2.79 -6.21 3.96
C VAL A 67 1.56 -5.49 4.47
N LYS A 68 1.36 -5.50 5.79
CA LYS A 68 0.26 -4.78 6.42
C LYS A 68 0.84 -3.83 7.47
N LYS A 69 0.49 -2.57 7.37
CA LYS A 69 0.94 -1.55 8.32
C LYS A 69 -0.22 -0.66 8.75
N THR A 70 -0.20 -0.25 10.00
CA THR A 70 -1.20 0.64 10.58
C THR A 70 -0.50 1.85 11.15
N GLY A 71 -1.03 3.04 10.87
CA GLY A 71 -0.44 4.27 11.36
C GLY A 71 -1.50 5.34 11.57
N ALA A 72 -1.06 6.54 11.90
CA ALA A 72 -1.95 7.67 12.17
C ALA A 72 -2.55 8.24 10.88
N SER A 73 -1.93 7.99 9.74
CA SER A 73 -2.42 8.43 8.44
C SER A 73 -2.11 7.37 7.40
N PHE A 74 -2.84 7.42 6.27
CA PHE A 74 -2.57 6.51 5.17
C PHE A 74 -1.21 6.80 4.53
N GLU A 75 -0.79 8.06 4.51
CA GLU A 75 0.53 8.41 3.98
C GLU A 75 1.64 7.75 4.79
N GLU A 76 1.54 7.78 6.11
CA GLU A 76 2.52 7.13 6.99
C GLU A 76 2.53 5.62 6.79
N SER A 77 1.34 5.01 6.77
CA SER A 77 1.21 3.57 6.60
C SER A 77 1.72 3.13 5.24
N LEU A 78 1.47 3.93 4.20
CA LEU A 78 1.95 3.65 2.86
C LEU A 78 3.47 3.68 2.81
N ASP A 79 4.09 4.71 3.36
CA ASP A 79 5.53 4.84 3.36
C ASP A 79 6.19 3.64 4.07
N GLU A 80 5.66 3.26 5.22
CA GLU A 80 6.16 2.10 5.96
C GLU A 80 5.96 0.79 5.20
N SER A 81 4.82 0.64 4.53
CA SER A 81 4.53 -0.56 3.75
C SER A 81 5.50 -0.72 2.59
N VAL A 82 5.76 0.35 1.85
CA VAL A 82 6.68 0.32 0.72
C VAL A 82 8.10 0.06 1.21
N ASP A 83 8.52 0.71 2.29
CA ASP A 83 9.86 0.48 2.84
C ASP A 83 10.05 -0.96 3.28
N THR A 84 9.03 -1.56 3.89
CA THR A 84 9.10 -2.97 4.29
C THR A 84 9.16 -3.88 3.08
N ALA A 85 8.40 -3.58 2.04
CA ALA A 85 8.38 -4.39 0.82
C ALA A 85 9.72 -4.37 0.09
N LYS A 86 10.52 -3.32 0.26
CA LYS A 86 11.85 -3.22 -0.35
C LYS A 86 12.89 -4.12 0.31
N LYS A 87 12.61 -4.58 1.51
CA LYS A 87 13.52 -5.45 2.26
C LYS A 87 13.24 -6.89 1.91
#